data_80aae3edc6fb61a8b4b79064667fca07
#
_entry.id   80aae3edc6fb61a8b4b79064667fca07
#
_cell.length_a   1.000
_cell.length_b   1.000
_cell.length_c   1.000
_cell.angle_alpha   90.00
_cell.angle_beta   90.00
_cell.angle_gamma   90.00
#
_symmetry.space_group_name_H-M   'P 1'
#
loop_
_entity.id
_entity.type
_entity.pdbx_description
1 polymer ?
#
loop_
_entity_poly.entity_id
_entity_poly.type
_entity_poly.pdbx_seq_one_letter_code
_entity_poly.pdbx_strand_id
1 'polypeptide(L)'
;MNLLKSILNSLELFFGLYSFLYLSIYSILLYLSVKATIKHFREKKELNEKVLTLTDESTGVSIIAPAFNEEQTIIESVKSFFSQIYSKYEVVIINDGSTDNTLGLLIDEFDLVKVDFYYIEKIPTQPVRGHYKSTNPLYSKLLVVDKENGKSKADASNAGINSCKYSIFICTDVDCILRADTIAMMVKPFVTSKKRVIASGATIRMANQSDVKDGNLVQHHYPDNFYAGFQELEYLRSFIFGRMAFSSFNGLLLVSGGLGMFDKDIFFAAGGYWHKSLGEDLDLVIRMRKYMHETNQPFEISYIPETLCWTEGPSTKDVFMRQRARWARGLVQTLNLHKKIFFNPAYGVTGMVSFPYFVFYEMLVPVMELIGIIVLLLDLIFFDINYKFFVVITFFVYLYYVALNLANILTDQLTKKQYPSLKQVFVMIKNVFLEPFLYHPINLYASLKGQWQFFRNEEQKWGVMTRQGFNKKTN
;
A
#
# COMPACT_ATOMS: atom_id res chain seq x y z
N MET A 1 19.15 -11.71 -42.95
CA MET A 1 18.60 -12.86 -42.19
C MET A 1 19.54 -13.31 -41.08
N ASN A 2 20.84 -13.58 -41.34
CA ASN A 2 21.78 -14.04 -40.30
C ASN A 2 22.01 -13.04 -39.16
N LEU A 3 22.06 -11.72 -39.44
CA LEU A 3 22.21 -10.68 -38.40
C LEU A 3 20.98 -10.63 -37.49
N LEU A 4 19.76 -10.67 -38.05
CA LEU A 4 18.52 -10.67 -37.27
C LEU A 4 18.47 -11.92 -36.37
N LYS A 5 18.79 -13.10 -36.86
CA LYS A 5 18.86 -14.31 -36.05
C LYS A 5 19.87 -14.22 -34.92
N SER A 6 21.05 -13.65 -35.16
CA SER A 6 22.06 -13.45 -34.12
C SER A 6 21.57 -12.49 -33.02
N ILE A 7 20.86 -11.41 -33.37
CA ILE A 7 20.27 -10.46 -32.42
C ILE A 7 19.18 -11.16 -31.59
N LEU A 8 18.26 -11.90 -32.23
CA LEU A 8 17.19 -12.61 -31.54
C LEU A 8 17.73 -13.67 -30.57
N ASN A 9 18.70 -14.49 -30.99
CA ASN A 9 19.34 -15.46 -30.09
C ASN A 9 20.00 -14.78 -28.87
N SER A 10 20.61 -13.61 -29.04
CA SER A 10 21.20 -12.86 -27.94
C SER A 10 20.12 -12.31 -26.96
N LEU A 11 18.99 -11.86 -27.49
CA LEU A 11 17.84 -11.43 -26.70
C LEU A 11 17.18 -12.59 -25.95
N GLU A 12 17.03 -13.75 -26.61
CA GLU A 12 16.52 -14.98 -25.96
C GLU A 12 17.39 -15.37 -24.75
N LEU A 13 18.73 -15.39 -24.94
CA LEU A 13 19.64 -15.67 -23.83
C LEU A 13 19.50 -14.65 -22.70
N PHE A 14 19.41 -13.36 -23.03
CA PHE A 14 19.20 -12.30 -22.07
C PHE A 14 17.88 -12.51 -21.30
N PHE A 15 16.76 -12.79 -21.99
CA PHE A 15 15.48 -13.04 -21.34
C PHE A 15 15.49 -14.33 -20.51
N GLY A 16 16.20 -15.35 -20.96
CA GLY A 16 16.41 -16.58 -20.19
C GLY A 16 17.11 -16.31 -18.85
N LEU A 17 18.23 -15.56 -18.89
CA LEU A 17 18.97 -15.15 -17.70
C LEU A 17 18.14 -14.24 -16.78
N TYR A 18 17.45 -13.26 -17.35
CA TYR A 18 16.57 -12.36 -16.60
C TYR A 18 15.46 -13.13 -15.88
N SER A 19 14.79 -14.06 -16.58
CA SER A 19 13.73 -14.89 -16.00
C SER A 19 14.28 -15.81 -14.90
N PHE A 20 15.45 -16.41 -15.11
CA PHE A 20 16.09 -17.24 -14.08
C PHE A 20 16.42 -16.44 -12.81
N LEU A 21 16.98 -15.24 -12.96
CA LEU A 21 17.25 -14.33 -11.83
C LEU A 21 15.96 -13.91 -11.14
N TYR A 22 14.94 -13.56 -11.91
CA TYR A 22 13.61 -13.21 -11.39
C TYR A 22 13.03 -14.35 -10.51
N LEU A 23 12.97 -15.57 -11.04
CA LEU A 23 12.46 -16.73 -10.32
C LEU A 23 13.29 -17.03 -9.05
N SER A 24 14.62 -16.89 -9.14
CA SER A 24 15.53 -17.11 -8.01
C SER A 24 15.30 -16.08 -6.90
N ILE A 25 15.20 -14.81 -7.24
CA ILE A 25 14.90 -13.73 -6.28
C ILE A 25 13.53 -13.93 -5.62
N TYR A 26 12.51 -14.29 -6.40
CA TYR A 26 11.19 -14.56 -5.84
C TYR A 26 11.19 -15.78 -4.90
N SER A 27 11.96 -16.82 -5.20
CA SER A 27 12.12 -17.97 -4.29
C SER A 27 12.78 -17.56 -2.96
N ILE A 28 13.81 -16.72 -3.02
CA ILE A 28 14.49 -16.19 -1.82
C ILE A 28 13.51 -15.32 -1.01
N LEU A 29 12.77 -14.43 -1.67
CA LEU A 29 11.80 -13.57 -1.00
C LEU A 29 10.67 -14.40 -0.36
N LEU A 30 10.20 -15.48 -1.01
CA LEU A 30 9.23 -16.40 -0.41
C LEU A 30 9.78 -17.03 0.87
N TYR A 31 10.99 -17.57 0.82
CA TYR A 31 11.63 -18.16 1.99
C TYR A 31 11.76 -17.16 3.15
N LEU A 32 12.25 -15.95 2.88
CA LEU A 32 12.40 -14.88 3.87
C LEU A 32 11.05 -14.46 4.46
N SER A 33 10.02 -14.32 3.62
CA SER A 33 8.67 -13.97 4.03
C SER A 33 8.06 -15.02 4.96
N VAL A 34 8.10 -16.30 4.57
CA VAL A 34 7.56 -17.40 5.39
C VAL A 34 8.27 -17.47 6.74
N LYS A 35 9.61 -17.40 6.74
CA LYS A 35 10.41 -17.40 7.97
C LYS A 35 10.04 -16.21 8.88
N ALA A 36 9.94 -15.02 8.34
CA ALA A 36 9.61 -13.81 9.08
C ALA A 36 8.16 -13.85 9.61
N THR A 37 7.22 -14.36 8.83
CA THR A 37 5.82 -14.52 9.23
C THR A 37 5.68 -15.54 10.38
N ILE A 38 6.33 -16.70 10.28
CA ILE A 38 6.33 -17.71 11.36
C ILE A 38 6.95 -17.13 12.65
N LYS A 39 8.08 -16.41 12.52
CA LYS A 39 8.72 -15.74 13.66
C LYS A 39 7.76 -14.76 14.33
N HIS A 40 7.09 -13.89 13.55
CA HIS A 40 6.14 -12.92 14.06
C HIS A 40 5.00 -13.57 14.88
N PHE A 41 4.38 -14.63 14.36
CA PHE A 41 3.30 -15.32 15.05
C PHE A 41 3.76 -16.11 16.29
N ARG A 42 5.02 -16.56 16.33
CA ARG A 42 5.61 -17.18 17.53
C ARG A 42 5.81 -16.14 18.63
N GLU A 43 6.42 -15.00 18.32
CA GLU A 43 6.66 -13.92 19.27
C GLU A 43 5.35 -13.28 19.78
N LYS A 44 4.29 -13.26 18.96
CA LYS A 44 2.97 -12.79 19.39
C LYS A 44 2.39 -13.58 20.56
N LYS A 45 2.62 -14.89 20.65
CA LYS A 45 2.13 -15.73 21.76
C LYS A 45 2.78 -15.37 23.09
N GLU A 46 3.95 -14.78 23.08
CA GLU A 46 4.76 -14.51 24.29
C GLU A 46 4.47 -13.13 24.89
N LEU A 47 3.92 -12.18 24.13
CA LEU A 47 3.61 -10.83 24.60
C LEU A 47 2.13 -10.67 24.96
N ASN A 48 1.88 -10.25 26.19
CA ASN A 48 0.53 -9.95 26.65
C ASN A 48 0.09 -8.56 26.09
N GLU A 49 -0.55 -8.54 24.92
CA GLU A 49 -0.99 -7.33 24.21
C GLU A 49 -1.90 -6.43 25.08
N LYS A 50 -2.60 -7.01 26.06
CA LYS A 50 -3.48 -6.26 26.99
C LYS A 50 -2.72 -5.22 27.82
N VAL A 51 -1.44 -5.42 28.09
CA VAL A 51 -0.63 -4.48 28.87
C VAL A 51 -0.35 -3.18 28.09
N LEU A 52 -0.19 -3.25 26.77
CA LEU A 52 0.07 -2.08 25.91
C LEU A 52 -1.18 -1.21 25.67
N THR A 53 -2.38 -1.78 25.86
CA THR A 53 -3.64 -1.13 25.46
C THR A 53 -4.28 -0.28 26.54
N LEU A 54 -3.99 -0.52 27.82
CA LEU A 54 -4.81 -0.02 28.94
C LEU A 54 -4.06 0.85 29.95
N THR A 55 -2.77 1.17 29.75
CA THR A 55 -2.02 2.03 30.67
C THR A 55 -2.01 3.49 30.23
N ASP A 56 -2.15 4.42 31.17
CA ASP A 56 -2.03 5.87 30.92
C ASP A 56 -0.62 6.27 30.43
N GLU A 57 0.37 5.40 30.60
CA GLU A 57 1.74 5.55 30.12
C GLU A 57 1.91 5.17 28.64
N SER A 58 0.84 4.71 27.96
CA SER A 58 0.91 4.31 26.58
C SER A 58 1.36 5.46 25.66
N THR A 59 2.12 5.10 24.61
CA THR A 59 2.57 6.08 23.62
C THR A 59 1.37 6.65 22.84
N GLY A 60 1.21 7.98 22.82
CA GLY A 60 0.10 8.62 22.12
C GLY A 60 0.23 8.48 20.58
N VAL A 61 -0.90 8.27 19.91
CA VAL A 61 -0.97 8.07 18.45
C VAL A 61 -2.06 8.95 17.85
N SER A 62 -1.74 9.64 16.73
CA SER A 62 -2.72 10.43 15.97
C SER A 62 -3.11 9.65 14.69
N ILE A 63 -4.40 9.43 14.46
CA ILE A 63 -4.92 8.90 13.19
C ILE A 63 -5.21 10.08 12.27
N ILE A 64 -4.57 10.14 11.11
CA ILE A 64 -4.69 11.19 10.10
C ILE A 64 -5.41 10.62 8.88
N ALA A 65 -6.57 11.16 8.53
CA ALA A 65 -7.36 10.67 7.41
C ALA A 65 -7.86 11.84 6.54
N PRO A 66 -7.25 12.09 5.38
CA PRO A 66 -7.70 13.09 4.42
C PRO A 66 -8.96 12.62 3.69
N ALA A 67 -9.93 13.53 3.53
CA ALA A 67 -11.21 13.33 2.89
C ALA A 67 -11.44 14.36 1.77
N PHE A 68 -11.87 13.89 0.60
CA PHE A 68 -12.32 14.74 -0.50
C PHE A 68 -13.50 14.07 -1.22
N ASN A 69 -14.71 14.63 -1.07
CA ASN A 69 -15.95 14.08 -1.65
C ASN A 69 -16.22 12.63 -1.23
N GLU A 70 -16.29 12.39 0.07
CA GLU A 70 -16.45 11.06 0.69
C GLU A 70 -17.76 10.95 1.50
N GLU A 71 -18.81 11.66 1.12
CA GLU A 71 -20.09 11.68 1.83
C GLU A 71 -20.72 10.28 2.04
N GLN A 72 -20.37 9.29 1.19
CA GLN A 72 -20.92 7.92 1.28
C GLN A 72 -20.22 7.05 2.32
N THR A 73 -18.96 7.34 2.67
CA THR A 73 -18.12 6.46 3.50
C THR A 73 -17.66 7.11 4.79
N ILE A 74 -17.63 8.45 4.86
CA ILE A 74 -16.98 9.23 5.93
C ILE A 74 -17.44 8.85 7.33
N ILE A 75 -18.75 8.66 7.56
CA ILE A 75 -19.31 8.40 8.89
C ILE A 75 -18.88 7.02 9.42
N GLU A 76 -19.02 5.96 8.60
CA GLU A 76 -18.60 4.61 8.99
C GLU A 76 -17.10 4.54 9.24
N SER A 77 -16.31 5.24 8.43
CA SER A 77 -14.85 5.29 8.59
C SER A 77 -14.42 6.00 9.86
N VAL A 78 -15.03 7.14 10.19
CA VAL A 78 -14.75 7.84 11.45
C VAL A 78 -15.17 6.98 12.65
N LYS A 79 -16.34 6.31 12.60
CA LYS A 79 -16.75 5.35 13.63
C LYS A 79 -15.72 4.21 13.78
N SER A 80 -15.17 3.71 12.67
CA SER A 80 -14.09 2.72 12.69
C SER A 80 -12.83 3.22 13.40
N PHE A 81 -12.45 4.49 13.19
CA PHE A 81 -11.30 5.08 13.89
C PHE A 81 -11.56 5.24 15.39
N PHE A 82 -12.81 5.40 15.81
CA PHE A 82 -13.20 5.42 17.21
C PHE A 82 -13.34 4.03 17.84
N SER A 83 -13.44 2.97 17.07
CA SER A 83 -13.53 1.59 17.59
C SER A 83 -12.20 1.05 18.14
N GLN A 84 -11.12 1.83 18.12
CA GLN A 84 -9.80 1.39 18.54
C GLN A 84 -9.73 1.09 20.04
N ILE A 85 -9.29 -0.12 20.37
CA ILE A 85 -8.98 -0.55 21.76
C ILE A 85 -7.59 -0.03 22.12
N TYR A 86 -7.49 1.28 22.34
CA TYR A 86 -6.26 1.96 22.73
C TYR A 86 -6.59 3.21 23.54
N SER A 87 -5.87 3.47 24.62
CA SER A 87 -6.23 4.57 25.57
C SER A 87 -5.90 5.95 25.01
N LYS A 88 -4.68 6.14 24.52
CA LYS A 88 -4.10 7.45 24.21
C LYS A 88 -3.97 7.70 22.71
N TYR A 89 -5.06 8.10 22.08
CA TYR A 89 -5.07 8.47 20.65
C TYR A 89 -6.01 9.63 20.38
N GLU A 90 -5.87 10.21 19.20
CA GLU A 90 -6.79 11.17 18.59
C GLU A 90 -7.08 10.82 17.14
N VAL A 91 -8.16 11.35 16.61
CA VAL A 91 -8.57 11.21 15.21
C VAL A 91 -8.59 12.59 14.58
N VAL A 92 -7.83 12.78 13.51
CA VAL A 92 -7.74 14.03 12.76
C VAL A 92 -8.25 13.76 11.33
N ILE A 93 -9.42 14.30 11.02
CA ILE A 93 -10.01 14.24 9.68
C ILE A 93 -9.71 15.54 8.96
N ILE A 94 -9.27 15.46 7.73
CA ILE A 94 -8.96 16.65 6.93
C ILE A 94 -9.95 16.72 5.77
N ASN A 95 -10.87 17.69 5.84
CA ASN A 95 -11.72 18.03 4.70
C ASN A 95 -10.92 18.88 3.71
N ASP A 96 -10.47 18.26 2.63
CA ASP A 96 -9.64 18.92 1.59
C ASP A 96 -10.49 19.67 0.56
N GLY A 97 -11.36 20.57 1.06
CA GLY A 97 -12.22 21.38 0.22
C GLY A 97 -13.26 20.57 -0.55
N SER A 98 -13.91 19.60 0.09
CA SER A 98 -15.01 18.85 -0.51
C SER A 98 -16.10 19.75 -1.06
N THR A 99 -16.70 19.33 -2.17
CA THR A 99 -17.80 20.03 -2.86
C THR A 99 -19.16 19.34 -2.68
N ASP A 100 -19.16 18.16 -2.07
CA ASP A 100 -20.34 17.40 -1.63
C ASP A 100 -20.67 17.72 -0.15
N ASN A 101 -21.54 16.94 0.47
CA ASN A 101 -21.95 17.15 1.86
C ASN A 101 -21.01 16.53 2.91
N THR A 102 -19.77 16.17 2.55
CA THR A 102 -18.82 15.51 3.48
C THR A 102 -18.64 16.28 4.80
N LEU A 103 -18.39 17.60 4.72
CA LEU A 103 -18.22 18.43 5.94
C LEU A 103 -19.52 18.58 6.74
N GLY A 104 -20.66 18.78 6.08
CA GLY A 104 -21.97 18.88 6.73
C GLY A 104 -22.29 17.63 7.54
N LEU A 105 -22.12 16.44 6.92
CA LEU A 105 -22.33 15.15 7.60
C LEU A 105 -21.44 14.98 8.84
N LEU A 106 -20.16 15.40 8.77
CA LEU A 106 -19.26 15.36 9.92
C LEU A 106 -19.74 16.29 11.06
N ILE A 107 -20.19 17.50 10.71
CA ILE A 107 -20.69 18.49 11.69
C ILE A 107 -21.93 17.92 12.39
N ASP A 108 -22.89 17.42 11.64
CA ASP A 108 -24.17 16.96 12.15
C ASP A 108 -24.03 15.66 12.98
N GLU A 109 -23.29 14.66 12.48
CA GLU A 109 -23.17 13.36 13.17
C GLU A 109 -22.34 13.42 14.44
N PHE A 110 -21.31 14.27 14.48
CA PHE A 110 -20.37 14.32 15.60
C PHE A 110 -20.49 15.59 16.46
N ASP A 111 -21.55 16.35 16.34
CA ASP A 111 -21.82 17.59 17.10
C ASP A 111 -20.63 18.57 17.08
N LEU A 112 -20.12 18.88 15.87
CA LEU A 112 -18.90 19.65 15.72
C LEU A 112 -19.16 21.16 15.79
N VAL A 113 -18.31 21.87 16.51
CA VAL A 113 -18.27 23.34 16.56
C VAL A 113 -16.91 23.86 16.12
N LYS A 114 -16.90 24.99 15.42
CA LYS A 114 -15.66 25.65 15.02
C LYS A 114 -14.97 26.23 16.27
N VAL A 115 -13.64 26.00 16.36
CA VAL A 115 -12.83 26.42 17.51
C VAL A 115 -11.58 27.17 17.06
N ASP A 116 -11.09 28.06 17.91
CA ASP A 116 -9.76 28.62 17.75
C ASP A 116 -8.74 27.52 18.11
N PHE A 117 -7.88 27.18 17.16
CA PHE A 117 -6.93 26.10 17.29
C PHE A 117 -5.51 26.55 16.94
N TYR A 118 -4.61 26.46 17.90
CA TYR A 118 -3.21 26.77 17.67
C TYR A 118 -2.43 25.56 17.23
N TYR A 119 -1.70 25.67 16.12
CA TYR A 119 -0.77 24.66 15.62
C TYR A 119 0.44 25.32 14.96
N ILE A 120 1.52 24.54 14.77
CA ILE A 120 2.73 25.00 14.09
C ILE A 120 2.77 24.38 12.70
N GLU A 121 2.66 25.22 11.68
CA GLU A 121 2.81 24.79 10.29
C GLU A 121 4.27 24.54 9.98
N LYS A 122 4.71 23.26 10.12
CA LYS A 122 6.09 22.85 9.77
C LYS A 122 6.27 22.56 8.29
N ILE A 123 5.21 22.14 7.61
CA ILE A 123 5.18 21.90 6.17
C ILE A 123 4.09 22.78 5.57
N PRO A 124 4.43 23.66 4.61
CA PRO A 124 3.44 24.52 3.96
C PRO A 124 2.34 23.70 3.27
N THR A 125 1.09 24.14 3.44
CA THR A 125 -0.10 23.53 2.81
C THR A 125 -0.99 24.61 2.22
N GLN A 126 -2.04 24.22 1.49
CA GLN A 126 -3.10 25.17 1.15
C GLN A 126 -3.80 25.67 2.42
N PRO A 127 -4.34 26.90 2.41
CA PRO A 127 -4.87 27.55 3.61
C PRO A 127 -5.92 26.72 4.36
N VAL A 128 -5.76 26.65 5.69
CA VAL A 128 -6.76 26.06 6.58
C VAL A 128 -7.84 27.10 6.87
N ARG A 129 -9.11 26.76 6.61
CA ARG A 129 -10.30 27.62 6.81
C ARG A 129 -10.83 27.54 8.23
N GLY A 130 -10.55 26.46 8.96
CA GLY A 130 -10.97 26.30 10.33
C GLY A 130 -10.71 24.91 10.91
N HIS A 131 -10.77 24.86 12.22
CA HIS A 131 -10.71 23.62 13.00
C HIS A 131 -12.03 23.43 13.72
N TYR A 132 -12.48 22.17 13.80
CA TYR A 132 -13.73 21.83 14.48
C TYR A 132 -13.47 20.74 15.50
N LYS A 133 -14.13 20.84 16.65
CA LYS A 133 -14.13 19.82 17.71
C LYS A 133 -15.53 19.46 18.10
N SER A 134 -15.70 18.20 18.53
CA SER A 134 -16.99 17.73 19.03
C SER A 134 -17.30 18.32 20.41
N THR A 135 -18.55 18.73 20.61
CA THR A 135 -19.12 19.04 21.91
C THR A 135 -19.60 17.79 22.63
N ASN A 136 -19.72 16.67 21.94
CA ASN A 136 -20.08 15.38 22.49
C ASN A 136 -18.84 14.71 23.14
N PRO A 137 -18.87 14.40 24.45
CA PRO A 137 -17.74 13.78 25.14
C PRO A 137 -17.27 12.46 24.53
N LEU A 138 -18.16 11.70 23.88
CA LEU A 138 -17.81 10.43 23.19
C LEU A 138 -16.83 10.65 22.06
N TYR A 139 -16.89 11.81 21.41
CA TYR A 139 -16.04 12.19 20.28
C TYR A 139 -15.01 13.27 20.63
N SER A 140 -14.68 13.45 21.90
CA SER A 140 -13.71 14.46 22.37
C SER A 140 -12.32 14.31 21.77
N LYS A 141 -11.98 13.13 21.24
CA LYS A 141 -10.73 12.84 20.53
C LYS A 141 -10.75 13.24 19.04
N LEU A 142 -11.88 13.71 18.50
CA LEU A 142 -12.01 14.14 17.11
C LEU A 142 -11.55 15.57 16.92
N LEU A 143 -10.72 15.78 15.91
CA LEU A 143 -10.37 17.07 15.33
C LEU A 143 -10.70 17.02 13.84
N VAL A 144 -11.46 17.97 13.33
CA VAL A 144 -11.68 18.11 11.88
C VAL A 144 -11.00 19.40 11.43
N VAL A 145 -10.16 19.29 10.41
CA VAL A 145 -9.43 20.38 9.76
C VAL A 145 -10.09 20.65 8.41
N ASP A 146 -10.75 21.79 8.26
CA ASP A 146 -11.33 22.22 6.98
C ASP A 146 -10.35 23.17 6.27
N LYS A 147 -10.00 22.85 5.03
CA LYS A 147 -9.00 23.61 4.25
C LYS A 147 -9.39 23.78 2.79
N GLU A 148 -8.69 24.66 2.09
CA GLU A 148 -8.78 24.78 0.64
C GLU A 148 -8.19 23.52 -0.03
N ASN A 149 -8.79 23.13 -1.16
CA ASN A 149 -8.36 21.92 -1.86
C ASN A 149 -6.92 22.01 -2.37
N GLY A 150 -6.06 21.14 -1.84
CA GLY A 150 -4.64 21.03 -2.22
C GLY A 150 -4.39 20.24 -3.51
N LYS A 151 -5.45 19.70 -4.12
CA LYS A 151 -5.37 18.84 -5.32
C LYS A 151 -4.44 17.64 -5.16
N SER A 152 -4.13 17.27 -3.92
CA SER A 152 -3.33 16.09 -3.62
C SER A 152 -3.58 15.59 -2.19
N LYS A 153 -3.63 14.26 -2.03
CA LYS A 153 -3.68 13.62 -0.70
C LYS A 153 -2.51 14.06 0.18
N ALA A 154 -1.34 14.28 -0.41
CA ALA A 154 -0.13 14.71 0.28
C ALA A 154 -0.30 16.04 1.02
N ASP A 155 -0.90 17.04 0.37
CA ASP A 155 -1.15 18.36 0.95
C ASP A 155 -2.14 18.26 2.13
N ALA A 156 -3.24 17.54 1.94
CA ALA A 156 -4.23 17.32 2.98
C ALA A 156 -3.64 16.56 4.19
N SER A 157 -2.87 15.49 3.94
CA SER A 157 -2.18 14.74 5.00
C SER A 157 -1.20 15.62 5.78
N ASN A 158 -0.41 16.46 5.11
CA ASN A 158 0.52 17.39 5.75
C ASN A 158 -0.22 18.37 6.68
N ALA A 159 -1.38 18.91 6.28
CA ALA A 159 -2.19 19.80 7.10
C ALA A 159 -2.67 19.11 8.39
N GLY A 160 -3.11 17.86 8.29
CA GLY A 160 -3.48 17.06 9.44
C GLY A 160 -2.29 16.76 10.37
N ILE A 161 -1.13 16.43 9.81
CA ILE A 161 0.08 16.14 10.59
C ILE A 161 0.64 17.40 11.27
N ASN A 162 0.54 18.56 10.63
CA ASN A 162 0.86 19.84 11.28
C ASN A 162 -0.03 20.09 12.51
N SER A 163 -1.31 19.72 12.43
CA SER A 163 -2.31 19.96 13.49
C SER A 163 -2.35 18.85 14.56
N CYS A 164 -1.72 17.69 14.34
CA CYS A 164 -1.82 16.55 15.25
C CYS A 164 -0.91 16.70 16.49
N LYS A 165 -1.38 16.13 17.61
CA LYS A 165 -0.75 16.27 18.92
C LYS A 165 0.43 15.34 19.15
N TYR A 166 0.32 14.06 18.76
CA TYR A 166 1.26 13.04 19.18
C TYR A 166 2.49 12.91 18.29
N SER A 167 3.56 12.32 18.83
CA SER A 167 4.84 12.11 18.14
C SER A 167 4.84 10.94 17.16
N ILE A 168 3.83 10.08 17.24
CA ILE A 168 3.61 8.98 16.30
C ILE A 168 2.23 9.18 15.67
N PHE A 169 2.14 8.98 14.37
CA PHE A 169 0.87 9.08 13.67
C PHE A 169 0.65 7.94 12.68
N ILE A 170 -0.62 7.57 12.49
CA ILE A 170 -1.09 6.72 11.39
C ILE A 170 -1.61 7.65 10.30
N CYS A 171 -1.19 7.43 9.06
CA CYS A 171 -1.86 7.98 7.88
C CYS A 171 -2.68 6.85 7.23
N THR A 172 -3.97 7.10 7.00
CA THR A 172 -4.89 6.15 6.38
C THR A 172 -5.81 6.87 5.40
N ASP A 173 -6.44 6.13 4.49
CA ASP A 173 -7.51 6.66 3.63
C ASP A 173 -8.82 6.70 4.41
N VAL A 174 -9.67 7.68 4.11
CA VAL A 174 -10.96 7.81 4.79
C VAL A 174 -12.00 6.77 4.32
N ASP A 175 -11.67 5.98 3.30
CA ASP A 175 -12.45 4.83 2.85
C ASP A 175 -11.96 3.50 3.46
N CYS A 176 -11.18 3.58 4.54
CA CYS A 176 -10.62 2.43 5.23
C CYS A 176 -11.38 2.10 6.51
N ILE A 177 -11.57 0.80 6.75
CA ILE A 177 -12.06 0.26 8.01
C ILE A 177 -10.86 -0.34 8.74
N LEU A 178 -10.60 0.13 9.95
CA LEU A 178 -9.49 -0.36 10.78
C LEU A 178 -9.98 -1.45 11.73
N ARG A 179 -9.13 -2.46 11.97
CA ARG A 179 -9.36 -3.44 13.03
C ARG A 179 -9.21 -2.77 14.40
N ALA A 180 -10.00 -3.18 15.37
CA ALA A 180 -10.05 -2.53 16.68
C ALA A 180 -8.69 -2.49 17.44
N ASP A 181 -7.75 -3.39 17.15
CA ASP A 181 -6.42 -3.44 17.76
C ASP A 181 -5.30 -2.86 16.84
N THR A 182 -5.66 -2.15 15.77
CA THR A 182 -4.71 -1.63 14.78
C THR A 182 -3.63 -0.76 15.41
N ILE A 183 -4.02 0.21 16.27
CA ILE A 183 -3.06 1.09 16.94
C ILE A 183 -2.09 0.27 17.80
N ALA A 184 -2.61 -0.63 18.63
CA ALA A 184 -1.81 -1.45 19.54
C ALA A 184 -0.79 -2.31 18.79
N MET A 185 -1.22 -2.91 17.66
CA MET A 185 -0.35 -3.74 16.84
C MET A 185 0.73 -2.93 16.13
N MET A 186 0.38 -1.76 15.59
CA MET A 186 1.30 -0.94 14.82
C MET A 186 2.28 -0.13 15.67
N VAL A 187 1.90 0.26 16.90
CA VAL A 187 2.79 0.99 17.82
C VAL A 187 3.81 0.07 18.49
N LYS A 188 3.50 -1.22 18.61
CA LYS A 188 4.37 -2.20 19.30
C LYS A 188 5.84 -2.14 18.85
N PRO A 189 6.19 -2.13 17.54
CA PRO A 189 7.58 -1.99 17.10
C PRO A 189 8.26 -0.72 17.62
N PHE A 190 7.55 0.41 17.68
CA PHE A 190 8.10 1.70 18.15
C PHE A 190 8.51 1.65 19.63
N VAL A 191 7.83 0.81 20.42
CA VAL A 191 8.07 0.68 21.86
C VAL A 191 9.06 -0.42 22.19
N THR A 192 9.06 -1.52 21.41
CA THR A 192 9.83 -2.74 21.75
C THR A 192 11.17 -2.86 21.04
N SER A 193 11.36 -2.14 19.92
CA SER A 193 12.62 -2.24 19.18
C SER A 193 13.78 -1.55 19.90
N LYS A 194 14.97 -2.13 19.73
CA LYS A 194 16.24 -1.52 20.19
C LYS A 194 16.73 -0.38 19.28
N LYS A 195 16.23 -0.33 18.04
CA LYS A 195 16.53 0.73 17.07
C LYS A 195 15.34 1.67 16.95
N ARG A 196 15.57 2.90 16.53
CA ARG A 196 14.48 3.83 16.23
C ARG A 196 13.64 3.28 15.07
N VAL A 197 12.38 2.97 15.31
CA VAL A 197 11.42 2.64 14.26
C VAL A 197 10.92 3.94 13.64
N ILE A 198 11.17 4.12 12.35
CA ILE A 198 10.75 5.35 11.66
C ILE A 198 9.40 5.19 10.95
N ALA A 199 9.05 3.96 10.58
CA ALA A 199 7.76 3.64 9.99
C ALA A 199 7.36 2.19 10.28
N SER A 200 6.05 1.92 10.30
CA SER A 200 5.46 0.59 10.39
C SER A 200 4.31 0.47 9.39
N GLY A 201 4.30 -0.61 8.63
CA GLY A 201 3.21 -0.97 7.72
C GLY A 201 2.49 -2.22 8.15
N ALA A 202 1.29 -2.44 7.63
CA ALA A 202 0.54 -3.66 7.88
C ALA A 202 -0.22 -4.13 6.63
N THR A 203 -0.78 -5.35 6.69
CA THR A 203 -1.55 -5.92 5.59
C THR A 203 -2.90 -5.20 5.45
N ILE A 204 -3.21 -4.82 4.22
CA ILE A 204 -4.50 -4.25 3.81
C ILE A 204 -5.21 -5.27 2.92
N ARG A 205 -6.54 -5.32 3.00
CA ARG A 205 -7.40 -6.18 2.17
C ARG A 205 -8.54 -5.41 1.53
N MET A 206 -9.21 -6.04 0.57
CA MET A 206 -10.39 -5.46 -0.06
C MET A 206 -11.62 -5.63 0.81
N ALA A 207 -12.35 -4.54 1.05
CA ALA A 207 -13.61 -4.53 1.79
C ALA A 207 -14.86 -4.75 0.90
N ASN A 208 -14.69 -4.78 -0.42
CA ASN A 208 -15.81 -4.87 -1.35
C ASN A 208 -16.76 -6.01 -0.99
N GLN A 209 -18.05 -5.70 -0.80
CA GLN A 209 -19.11 -6.65 -0.42
C GLN A 209 -18.93 -7.31 0.97
N SER A 210 -18.06 -6.76 1.80
CA SER A 210 -17.94 -7.16 3.20
C SER A 210 -18.97 -6.43 4.05
N ASP A 211 -19.43 -7.08 5.12
CA ASP A 211 -20.44 -6.51 6.02
C ASP A 211 -19.76 -5.59 7.03
N VAL A 212 -20.07 -4.30 6.96
CA VAL A 212 -19.59 -3.27 7.90
C VAL A 212 -20.78 -2.74 8.67
N LYS A 213 -20.66 -2.65 10.00
CA LYS A 213 -21.69 -2.11 10.89
C LYS A 213 -21.00 -1.31 12.02
N ASP A 214 -21.47 -0.10 12.22
CA ASP A 214 -20.99 0.82 13.25
C ASP A 214 -19.43 0.95 13.22
N GLY A 215 -18.88 1.09 12.02
CA GLY A 215 -17.45 1.22 11.79
C GLY A 215 -16.63 -0.07 11.99
N ASN A 216 -17.26 -1.21 12.26
CA ASN A 216 -16.59 -2.48 12.44
C ASN A 216 -16.88 -3.46 11.29
N LEU A 217 -15.83 -4.16 10.85
CA LEU A 217 -16.01 -5.27 9.92
C LEU A 217 -16.61 -6.46 10.66
N VAL A 218 -17.87 -6.78 10.34
CA VAL A 218 -18.60 -7.90 10.93
C VAL A 218 -18.22 -9.21 10.25
N GLN A 219 -18.20 -9.20 8.91
CA GLN A 219 -17.83 -10.37 8.12
C GLN A 219 -17.05 -9.95 6.87
N HIS A 220 -15.88 -10.55 6.68
CA HIS A 220 -15.07 -10.37 5.49
C HIS A 220 -15.48 -11.36 4.41
N HIS A 221 -15.70 -10.85 3.21
CA HIS A 221 -16.01 -11.66 2.03
C HIS A 221 -14.94 -11.47 0.96
N TYR A 222 -14.61 -12.56 0.25
CA TYR A 222 -13.81 -12.44 -0.96
C TYR A 222 -14.65 -11.73 -2.03
N PRO A 223 -14.10 -10.66 -2.67
CA PRO A 223 -14.88 -9.88 -3.63
C PRO A 223 -15.32 -10.72 -4.84
N ASP A 224 -16.63 -10.67 -5.18
CA ASP A 224 -17.16 -11.29 -6.42
C ASP A 224 -16.82 -10.46 -7.66
N ASN A 225 -16.53 -9.17 -7.48
CA ASN A 225 -16.13 -8.29 -8.57
C ASN A 225 -14.79 -8.70 -9.17
N PHE A 226 -14.70 -8.75 -10.50
CA PHE A 226 -13.51 -9.16 -11.22
C PHE A 226 -12.25 -8.40 -10.80
N TYR A 227 -12.28 -7.07 -10.82
CA TYR A 227 -11.10 -6.26 -10.53
C TYR A 227 -10.71 -6.30 -9.06
N ALA A 228 -11.69 -6.17 -8.16
CA ALA A 228 -11.44 -6.24 -6.73
C ALA A 228 -10.97 -7.65 -6.30
N GLY A 229 -11.54 -8.72 -6.87
CA GLY A 229 -11.14 -10.09 -6.56
C GLY A 229 -9.71 -10.42 -6.97
N PHE A 230 -9.29 -10.02 -8.16
CA PHE A 230 -7.89 -10.19 -8.57
C PHE A 230 -6.95 -9.26 -7.80
N GLN A 231 -7.36 -8.05 -7.48
CA GLN A 231 -6.58 -7.13 -6.65
C GLN A 231 -6.39 -7.66 -5.23
N GLU A 232 -7.36 -8.39 -4.67
CA GLU A 232 -7.21 -9.07 -3.39
C GLU A 232 -6.06 -10.10 -3.43
N LEU A 233 -5.96 -10.91 -4.49
CA LEU A 233 -4.84 -11.85 -4.68
C LEU A 233 -3.49 -11.12 -4.83
N GLU A 234 -3.47 -10.05 -5.59
CA GLU A 234 -2.28 -9.23 -5.76
C GLU A 234 -1.85 -8.58 -4.44
N TYR A 235 -2.80 -8.08 -3.64
CA TYR A 235 -2.52 -7.52 -2.33
C TYR A 235 -1.97 -8.58 -1.38
N LEU A 236 -2.55 -9.77 -1.38
CA LEU A 236 -2.04 -10.90 -0.60
C LEU A 236 -0.56 -11.16 -0.92
N ARG A 237 -0.21 -11.23 -2.21
CA ARG A 237 1.16 -11.42 -2.68
C ARG A 237 2.07 -10.24 -2.30
N SER A 238 1.64 -9.01 -2.54
CA SER A 238 2.44 -7.82 -2.28
C SER A 238 2.69 -7.60 -0.78
N PHE A 239 1.66 -7.78 0.05
CA PHE A 239 1.72 -7.47 1.48
C PHE A 239 2.37 -8.59 2.29
N ILE A 240 1.91 -9.85 2.12
CA ILE A 240 2.42 -10.96 2.93
C ILE A 240 3.77 -11.45 2.40
N PHE A 241 3.92 -11.54 1.09
CA PHE A 241 5.15 -12.05 0.48
C PHE A 241 6.20 -10.96 0.31
N GLY A 242 5.92 -9.90 -0.48
CA GLY A 242 6.91 -8.90 -0.83
C GLY A 242 7.35 -8.08 0.38
N ARG A 243 6.42 -7.36 1.03
CA ARG A 243 6.77 -6.40 2.10
C ARG A 243 7.31 -7.08 3.35
N MET A 244 6.79 -8.26 3.71
CA MET A 244 7.30 -9.01 4.85
C MET A 244 8.74 -9.48 4.62
N ALA A 245 9.06 -9.95 3.40
CA ALA A 245 10.43 -10.32 3.05
C ALA A 245 11.39 -9.12 3.17
N PHE A 246 11.04 -7.98 2.54
CA PHE A 246 11.87 -6.77 2.62
C PHE A 246 12.00 -6.21 4.03
N SER A 247 10.97 -6.31 4.87
CA SER A 247 11.05 -5.89 6.28
C SER A 247 12.04 -6.75 7.06
N SER A 248 12.15 -8.05 6.77
CA SER A 248 13.00 -8.99 7.50
C SER A 248 14.50 -8.65 7.52
N PHE A 249 14.97 -7.93 6.50
CA PHE A 249 16.35 -7.44 6.40
C PHE A 249 16.45 -5.90 6.35
N ASN A 250 15.44 -5.22 6.87
CA ASN A 250 15.32 -3.75 6.88
C ASN A 250 15.48 -3.12 5.49
N GLY A 251 14.92 -3.76 4.47
CA GLY A 251 14.96 -3.31 3.07
C GLY A 251 13.66 -2.67 2.56
N LEU A 252 12.63 -2.55 3.39
CA LEU A 252 11.30 -2.07 2.96
C LEU A 252 11.33 -0.62 2.49
N LEU A 253 10.93 -0.37 1.23
CA LEU A 253 10.85 0.98 0.64
C LEU A 253 9.42 1.53 0.56
N LEU A 254 8.40 0.69 0.73
CA LEU A 254 7.01 1.07 0.55
C LEU A 254 6.17 0.68 1.76
N VAL A 255 5.68 1.68 2.48
CA VAL A 255 4.59 1.57 3.44
C VAL A 255 3.35 2.17 2.78
N SER A 256 2.27 1.37 2.70
CA SER A 256 1.08 1.76 1.93
C SER A 256 0.45 3.05 2.42
N GLY A 257 0.05 3.91 1.49
CA GLY A 257 -0.71 5.13 1.79
C GLY A 257 -2.09 4.87 2.43
N GLY A 258 -2.64 3.65 2.29
CA GLY A 258 -3.91 3.27 2.93
C GLY A 258 -3.77 2.89 4.40
N LEU A 259 -2.57 2.50 4.88
CA LEU A 259 -2.27 2.28 6.29
C LEU A 259 -0.76 2.30 6.52
N GLY A 260 -0.26 3.38 7.09
CA GLY A 260 1.13 3.52 7.52
C GLY A 260 1.23 4.29 8.83
N MET A 261 2.09 3.82 9.74
CA MET A 261 2.41 4.52 10.99
C MET A 261 3.83 5.06 10.91
N PHE A 262 4.05 6.30 11.35
CA PHE A 262 5.30 7.02 11.15
C PHE A 262 5.74 7.78 12.40
N ASP A 263 7.06 7.90 12.58
CA ASP A 263 7.70 8.82 13.52
C ASP A 263 7.59 10.26 12.96
N LYS A 264 6.90 11.13 13.70
CA LYS A 264 6.59 12.50 13.27
C LYS A 264 7.84 13.39 13.14
N ASP A 265 8.85 13.18 13.97
CA ASP A 265 10.08 13.97 13.89
C ASP A 265 10.88 13.62 12.62
N ILE A 266 10.99 12.32 12.33
CA ILE A 266 11.68 11.87 11.10
C ILE A 266 10.87 12.23 9.85
N PHE A 267 9.52 12.19 9.93
CA PHE A 267 8.65 12.67 8.86
C PHE A 267 8.92 14.13 8.51
N PHE A 268 8.98 15.01 9.52
CA PHE A 268 9.28 16.43 9.30
C PHE A 268 10.72 16.66 8.83
N ALA A 269 11.69 15.94 9.39
CA ALA A 269 13.09 16.05 8.97
C ALA A 269 13.29 15.59 7.52
N ALA A 270 12.49 14.63 7.05
CA ALA A 270 12.48 14.21 5.65
C ALA A 270 11.68 15.14 4.72
N GLY A 271 11.03 16.20 5.25
CA GLY A 271 10.28 17.20 4.48
C GLY A 271 8.83 16.83 4.21
N GLY A 272 8.24 15.89 4.97
CA GLY A 272 6.82 15.50 4.86
C GLY A 272 6.43 14.84 3.53
N TYR A 273 5.13 14.76 3.25
CA TYR A 273 4.65 14.31 1.95
C TYR A 273 4.90 15.37 0.88
N TRP A 274 5.41 14.95 -0.28
CA TRP A 274 5.61 15.87 -1.39
C TRP A 274 4.37 15.91 -2.29
N HIS A 275 3.71 17.08 -2.34
CA HIS A 275 2.42 17.28 -3.03
C HIS A 275 2.46 17.04 -4.55
N LYS A 276 3.65 17.05 -5.19
CA LYS A 276 3.82 16.76 -6.62
C LYS A 276 4.11 15.30 -6.91
N SER A 277 4.22 14.45 -5.88
CA SER A 277 4.44 13.02 -6.06
C SER A 277 3.14 12.29 -6.35
N LEU A 278 3.15 11.40 -7.35
CA LEU A 278 2.06 10.46 -7.62
C LEU A 278 2.19 9.14 -6.84
N GLY A 279 3.33 8.92 -6.22
CA GLY A 279 3.64 7.82 -5.30
C GLY A 279 4.19 8.38 -4.00
N GLU A 280 3.39 9.21 -3.33
CA GLU A 280 3.77 9.96 -2.14
C GLU A 280 4.23 9.07 -0.99
N ASP A 281 3.69 7.86 -0.90
CA ASP A 281 4.02 6.86 0.11
C ASP A 281 5.40 6.22 -0.12
N LEU A 282 5.73 5.85 -1.35
CA LEU A 282 7.05 5.36 -1.71
C LEU A 282 8.13 6.46 -1.57
N ASP A 283 7.82 7.67 -2.06
CA ASP A 283 8.71 8.82 -2.01
C ASP A 283 9.04 9.21 -0.56
N LEU A 284 8.04 9.26 0.31
CA LEU A 284 8.23 9.58 1.73
C LEU A 284 9.18 8.58 2.39
N VAL A 285 8.92 7.28 2.25
CA VAL A 285 9.75 6.25 2.90
C VAL A 285 11.19 6.30 2.40
N ILE A 286 11.41 6.52 1.09
CA ILE A 286 12.75 6.68 0.54
C ILE A 286 13.46 7.91 1.14
N ARG A 287 12.78 9.07 1.27
CA ARG A 287 13.36 10.27 1.88
C ARG A 287 13.63 10.11 3.37
N MET A 288 12.76 9.45 4.13
CA MET A 288 13.00 9.12 5.54
C MET A 288 14.24 8.22 5.69
N ARG A 289 14.36 7.16 4.88
CA ARG A 289 15.55 6.29 4.86
C ARG A 289 16.81 7.05 4.48
N LYS A 290 16.73 7.89 3.44
CA LYS A 290 17.83 8.75 3.00
C LYS A 290 18.32 9.64 4.13
N TYR A 291 17.41 10.34 4.82
CA TYR A 291 17.73 11.17 5.98
C TYR A 291 18.45 10.38 7.08
N MET A 292 17.96 9.19 7.44
CA MET A 292 18.59 8.34 8.46
C MET A 292 19.99 7.88 8.08
N HIS A 293 20.22 7.53 6.80
CA HIS A 293 21.55 7.18 6.31
C HIS A 293 22.50 8.38 6.32
N GLU A 294 22.07 9.54 5.83
CA GLU A 294 22.86 10.76 5.76
C GLU A 294 23.21 11.32 7.15
N THR A 295 22.39 11.06 8.15
CA THR A 295 22.66 11.42 9.56
C THR A 295 23.32 10.30 10.36
N ASN A 296 23.66 9.16 9.74
CA ASN A 296 24.28 7.99 10.36
C ASN A 296 23.54 7.47 11.61
N GLN A 297 22.19 7.58 11.62
CA GLN A 297 21.37 7.10 12.72
C GLN A 297 20.89 5.66 12.46
N PRO A 298 21.02 4.73 13.43
CA PRO A 298 20.50 3.37 13.30
C PRO A 298 18.97 3.40 13.35
N PHE A 299 18.32 2.76 12.38
CA PHE A 299 16.87 2.73 12.26
C PHE A 299 16.35 1.40 11.72
N GLU A 300 15.06 1.23 11.83
CA GLU A 300 14.34 0.14 11.15
C GLU A 300 12.95 0.58 10.67
N ILE A 301 12.44 -0.14 9.67
CA ILE A 301 11.05 -0.06 9.23
C ILE A 301 10.43 -1.45 9.45
N SER A 302 9.38 -1.48 10.25
CA SER A 302 8.68 -2.71 10.61
C SER A 302 7.51 -3.01 9.67
N TYR A 303 7.15 -4.28 9.55
CA TYR A 303 5.96 -4.70 8.83
C TYR A 303 5.19 -5.76 9.62
N ILE A 304 3.86 -5.59 9.68
CA ILE A 304 2.96 -6.46 10.43
C ILE A 304 2.15 -7.28 9.42
N PRO A 305 2.32 -8.62 9.41
CA PRO A 305 1.65 -9.47 8.43
C PRO A 305 0.14 -9.59 8.65
N GLU A 306 -0.37 -9.26 9.84
CA GLU A 306 -1.81 -9.30 10.10
C GLU A 306 -2.57 -8.27 9.29
N THR A 307 -3.81 -8.62 8.90
CA THR A 307 -4.75 -7.69 8.30
C THR A 307 -5.26 -6.73 9.37
N LEU A 308 -4.90 -5.46 9.24
CA LEU A 308 -5.30 -4.41 10.15
C LEU A 308 -6.23 -3.36 9.51
N CYS A 309 -6.39 -3.43 8.18
CA CYS A 309 -7.18 -2.47 7.42
C CYS A 309 -7.88 -3.15 6.24
N TRP A 310 -9.07 -2.68 5.93
CA TRP A 310 -9.83 -3.04 4.74
C TRP A 310 -10.22 -1.77 3.99
N THR A 311 -10.04 -1.76 2.68
CA THR A 311 -10.31 -0.61 1.79
C THR A 311 -11.15 -1.03 0.61
N GLU A 312 -11.86 -0.10 -0.02
CA GLU A 312 -12.63 -0.38 -1.22
C GLU A 312 -11.71 -0.47 -2.45
N GLY A 313 -11.69 -1.65 -3.10
CA GLY A 313 -10.99 -1.87 -4.36
C GLY A 313 -11.77 -1.36 -5.58
N PRO A 314 -11.11 -1.17 -6.73
CA PRO A 314 -11.74 -0.71 -7.95
C PRO A 314 -12.80 -1.71 -8.44
N SER A 315 -14.00 -1.22 -8.72
CA SER A 315 -15.12 -2.03 -9.19
C SER A 315 -15.28 -2.06 -10.72
N THR A 316 -14.64 -1.14 -11.45
CA THR A 316 -14.72 -1.01 -12.92
C THR A 316 -13.35 -1.00 -13.57
N LYS A 317 -13.33 -1.36 -14.89
CA LYS A 317 -12.10 -1.34 -15.70
C LYS A 317 -11.44 0.03 -15.71
N ASP A 318 -12.22 1.10 -15.86
CA ASP A 318 -11.68 2.45 -15.99
C ASP A 318 -11.05 2.94 -14.69
N VAL A 319 -11.68 2.67 -13.54
CA VAL A 319 -11.11 2.99 -12.22
C VAL A 319 -9.82 2.21 -12.00
N PHE A 320 -9.84 0.90 -12.28
CA PHE A 320 -8.66 0.05 -12.19
C PHE A 320 -7.51 0.55 -13.07
N MET A 321 -7.77 0.82 -14.34
CA MET A 321 -6.76 1.30 -15.29
C MET A 321 -6.14 2.64 -14.87
N ARG A 322 -6.95 3.58 -14.38
CA ARG A 322 -6.44 4.87 -13.87
C ARG A 322 -5.55 4.67 -12.63
N GLN A 323 -5.98 3.82 -11.70
CA GLN A 323 -5.21 3.50 -10.48
C GLN A 323 -3.84 2.92 -10.84
N ARG A 324 -3.79 1.92 -11.73
CA ARG A 324 -2.55 1.24 -12.15
C ARG A 324 -1.62 2.14 -12.93
N ALA A 325 -2.14 2.92 -13.87
CA ALA A 325 -1.35 3.90 -14.61
C ALA A 325 -0.74 4.95 -13.69
N ARG A 326 -1.50 5.44 -12.68
CA ARG A 326 -0.99 6.36 -11.65
C ARG A 326 0.14 5.73 -10.84
N TRP A 327 -0.01 4.48 -10.38
CA TRP A 327 1.02 3.79 -9.61
C TRP A 327 2.31 3.57 -10.41
N ALA A 328 2.19 3.08 -11.65
CA ALA A 328 3.34 2.90 -12.52
C ALA A 328 4.06 4.22 -12.83
N ARG A 329 3.30 5.29 -13.07
CA ARG A 329 3.85 6.64 -13.27
C ARG A 329 4.55 7.16 -12.02
N GLY A 330 3.93 6.99 -10.84
CA GLY A 330 4.50 7.39 -9.55
C GLY A 330 5.79 6.64 -9.23
N LEU A 331 5.85 5.34 -9.55
CA LEU A 331 7.05 4.52 -9.39
C LEU A 331 8.21 5.08 -10.22
N VAL A 332 8.01 5.33 -11.52
CA VAL A 332 9.05 5.88 -12.40
C VAL A 332 9.48 7.26 -11.91
N GLN A 333 8.52 8.13 -11.55
CA GLN A 333 8.79 9.47 -11.01
C GLN A 333 9.70 9.40 -9.78
N THR A 334 9.33 8.57 -8.80
CA THR A 334 10.05 8.44 -7.54
C THR A 334 11.46 7.86 -7.74
N LEU A 335 11.58 6.78 -8.51
CA LEU A 335 12.89 6.17 -8.77
C LEU A 335 13.81 7.12 -9.56
N ASN A 336 13.29 7.86 -10.53
CA ASN A 336 14.09 8.86 -11.26
C ASN A 336 14.53 10.02 -10.35
N LEU A 337 13.65 10.49 -9.44
CA LEU A 337 13.98 11.54 -8.48
C LEU A 337 15.13 11.11 -7.56
N HIS A 338 15.12 9.87 -7.11
CA HIS A 338 16.09 9.33 -6.16
C HIS A 338 17.19 8.48 -6.81
N LYS A 339 17.46 8.61 -8.12
CA LYS A 339 18.43 7.79 -8.88
C LYS A 339 19.86 7.75 -8.29
N LYS A 340 20.25 8.76 -7.49
CA LYS A 340 21.55 8.77 -6.79
C LYS A 340 21.72 7.68 -5.73
N ILE A 341 20.60 7.04 -5.32
CA ILE A 341 20.60 5.92 -4.37
C ILE A 341 20.97 4.60 -5.07
N PHE A 342 20.75 4.51 -6.38
CA PHE A 342 20.93 3.29 -7.18
C PHE A 342 22.38 2.80 -7.15
N PHE A 343 22.61 1.58 -6.67
CA PHE A 343 23.91 0.95 -6.42
C PHE A 343 24.88 1.81 -5.59
N ASN A 344 24.37 2.66 -4.71
CA ASN A 344 25.19 3.49 -3.84
C ASN A 344 25.34 2.83 -2.45
N PRO A 345 26.56 2.37 -2.08
CA PRO A 345 26.80 1.69 -0.80
C PRO A 345 26.61 2.59 0.43
N ALA A 346 26.66 3.92 0.28
CA ALA A 346 26.40 4.86 1.38
C ALA A 346 24.98 4.70 1.96
N TYR A 347 24.03 4.16 1.17
CA TYR A 347 22.67 3.86 1.61
C TYR A 347 22.46 2.38 1.99
N GLY A 348 23.53 1.61 2.21
CA GLY A 348 23.49 0.23 2.66
C GLY A 348 22.53 -0.65 1.85
N VAL A 349 21.68 -1.41 2.54
CA VAL A 349 20.66 -2.30 1.91
C VAL A 349 19.71 -1.51 1.00
N THR A 350 19.36 -0.28 1.36
CA THR A 350 18.51 0.60 0.53
C THR A 350 19.08 0.79 -0.86
N GLY A 351 20.39 1.15 -0.93
CA GLY A 351 21.06 1.44 -2.20
C GLY A 351 21.47 0.20 -2.98
N MET A 352 21.93 -0.84 -2.28
CA MET A 352 22.53 -2.01 -2.93
C MET A 352 21.55 -3.13 -3.27
N VAL A 353 20.39 -3.20 -2.58
CA VAL A 353 19.43 -4.28 -2.76
C VAL A 353 18.05 -3.75 -3.13
N SER A 354 17.44 -2.95 -2.25
CA SER A 354 16.04 -2.59 -2.40
C SER A 354 15.78 -1.67 -3.60
N PHE A 355 16.56 -0.63 -3.76
CA PHE A 355 16.39 0.30 -4.87
C PHE A 355 16.68 -0.36 -6.24
N PRO A 356 17.77 -1.15 -6.44
CA PRO A 356 17.95 -1.95 -7.65
C PRO A 356 16.82 -2.93 -7.93
N TYR A 357 16.26 -3.61 -6.88
CA TYR A 357 15.11 -4.47 -7.05
C TYR A 357 13.91 -3.70 -7.62
N PHE A 358 13.57 -2.54 -7.06
CA PHE A 358 12.47 -1.70 -7.56
C PHE A 358 12.70 -1.23 -9.00
N VAL A 359 13.95 -0.95 -9.38
CA VAL A 359 14.27 -0.58 -10.78
C VAL A 359 14.10 -1.78 -11.71
N PHE A 360 14.72 -2.93 -11.40
CA PHE A 360 14.78 -4.06 -12.34
C PHE A 360 13.50 -4.92 -12.30
N TYR A 361 12.86 -5.09 -11.14
CA TYR A 361 11.79 -6.07 -10.93
C TYR A 361 10.42 -5.47 -10.59
N GLU A 362 10.32 -4.13 -10.52
CA GLU A 362 9.03 -3.45 -10.40
C GLU A 362 8.84 -2.47 -11.57
N MET A 363 9.81 -1.59 -11.82
CA MET A 363 9.68 -0.58 -12.87
C MET A 363 9.91 -1.14 -14.28
N LEU A 364 10.95 -1.94 -14.50
CA LEU A 364 11.30 -2.44 -15.84
C LEU A 364 10.50 -3.65 -16.28
N VAL A 365 9.88 -4.42 -15.38
CA VAL A 365 9.13 -5.64 -15.73
C VAL A 365 8.11 -5.42 -16.85
N PRO A 366 7.22 -4.41 -16.83
CA PRO A 366 6.26 -4.22 -17.92
C PRO A 366 6.92 -3.99 -19.29
N VAL A 367 8.05 -3.31 -19.33
CA VAL A 367 8.82 -3.09 -20.57
C VAL A 367 9.49 -4.37 -21.03
N MET A 368 10.10 -5.13 -20.12
CA MET A 368 10.73 -6.42 -20.43
C MET A 368 9.71 -7.43 -20.95
N GLU A 369 8.53 -7.51 -20.34
CA GLU A 369 7.44 -8.37 -20.83
C GLU A 369 7.00 -7.97 -22.24
N LEU A 370 6.80 -6.68 -22.52
CA LEU A 370 6.45 -6.21 -23.85
C LEU A 370 7.52 -6.58 -24.89
N ILE A 371 8.80 -6.35 -24.57
CA ILE A 371 9.91 -6.70 -25.47
C ILE A 371 9.97 -8.22 -25.66
N GLY A 372 9.81 -8.99 -24.59
CA GLY A 372 9.76 -10.46 -24.67
C GLY A 372 8.64 -10.98 -25.58
N ILE A 373 7.44 -10.39 -25.50
CA ILE A 373 6.33 -10.69 -26.41
C ILE A 373 6.69 -10.36 -27.87
N ILE A 374 7.32 -9.20 -28.10
CA ILE A 374 7.74 -8.79 -29.47
C ILE A 374 8.80 -9.78 -30.02
N VAL A 375 9.80 -10.12 -29.22
CA VAL A 375 10.83 -11.12 -29.62
C VAL A 375 10.18 -12.43 -29.98
N LEU A 376 9.31 -12.95 -29.12
CA LEU A 376 8.56 -14.19 -29.39
C LEU A 376 7.76 -14.13 -30.69
N LEU A 377 7.06 -13.03 -30.97
CA LEU A 377 6.30 -12.88 -32.21
C LEU A 377 7.21 -12.81 -33.45
N LEU A 378 8.38 -12.18 -33.35
CA LEU A 378 9.35 -12.13 -34.43
C LEU A 378 9.93 -13.52 -34.70
N ASP A 379 10.23 -14.30 -33.66
CA ASP A 379 10.71 -15.69 -33.80
C ASP A 379 9.65 -16.56 -34.45
N LEU A 380 8.38 -16.45 -34.04
CA LEU A 380 7.27 -17.19 -34.65
C LEU A 380 7.06 -16.88 -36.16
N ILE A 381 7.34 -15.64 -36.58
CA ILE A 381 7.10 -15.18 -37.95
C ILE A 381 8.30 -15.55 -38.88
N PHE A 382 9.54 -15.40 -38.36
CA PHE A 382 10.73 -15.43 -39.21
C PHE A 382 11.59 -16.66 -39.06
N PHE A 383 11.38 -17.48 -37.99
CA PHE A 383 12.23 -18.63 -37.69
C PHE A 383 11.42 -19.86 -37.25
N ASP A 384 12.02 -21.04 -37.44
CA ASP A 384 11.45 -22.31 -36.96
C ASP A 384 11.72 -22.45 -35.45
N ILE A 385 10.71 -22.18 -34.63
CA ILE A 385 10.80 -22.37 -33.19
C ILE A 385 10.64 -23.85 -32.83
N ASN A 386 11.45 -24.29 -31.87
CA ASN A 386 11.17 -25.55 -31.21
C ASN A 386 9.94 -25.40 -30.29
N TYR A 387 8.73 -25.48 -30.87
CA TYR A 387 7.47 -25.29 -30.17
C TYR A 387 7.33 -26.22 -28.97
N LYS A 388 7.91 -27.40 -28.97
CA LYS A 388 7.86 -28.36 -27.85
C LYS A 388 8.60 -27.76 -26.63
N PHE A 389 9.83 -27.27 -26.86
CA PHE A 389 10.64 -26.64 -25.83
C PHE A 389 9.96 -25.38 -25.29
N PHE A 390 9.44 -24.54 -26.17
CA PHE A 390 8.71 -23.33 -25.80
C PHE A 390 7.49 -23.64 -24.93
N VAL A 391 6.65 -24.60 -25.31
CA VAL A 391 5.47 -25.00 -24.53
C VAL A 391 5.88 -25.53 -23.14
N VAL A 392 6.94 -26.36 -23.07
CA VAL A 392 7.42 -26.90 -21.79
C VAL A 392 7.90 -25.79 -20.85
N ILE A 393 8.71 -24.84 -21.35
CA ILE A 393 9.19 -23.72 -20.52
C ILE A 393 8.04 -22.83 -20.07
N THR A 394 7.16 -22.44 -20.98
CA THR A 394 6.00 -21.60 -20.64
C THR A 394 5.12 -22.27 -19.59
N PHE A 395 4.87 -23.57 -19.74
CA PHE A 395 4.10 -24.35 -18.78
C PHE A 395 4.82 -24.44 -17.42
N PHE A 396 6.13 -24.62 -17.40
CA PHE A 396 6.92 -24.63 -16.17
C PHE A 396 6.85 -23.27 -15.44
N VAL A 397 7.04 -22.16 -16.13
CA VAL A 397 6.95 -20.82 -15.57
C VAL A 397 5.54 -20.55 -15.02
N TYR A 398 4.52 -20.97 -15.77
CA TYR A 398 3.13 -20.88 -15.32
C TYR A 398 2.87 -21.68 -14.04
N LEU A 399 3.31 -22.95 -14.00
CA LEU A 399 3.16 -23.79 -12.80
C LEU A 399 3.91 -23.22 -11.60
N TYR A 400 5.10 -22.66 -11.82
CA TYR A 400 5.87 -22.00 -10.78
C TYR A 400 5.10 -20.78 -10.21
N TYR A 401 4.55 -19.92 -11.09
CA TYR A 401 3.70 -18.81 -10.70
C TYR A 401 2.50 -19.28 -9.87
N VAL A 402 1.79 -20.31 -10.31
CA VAL A 402 0.66 -20.88 -9.58
C VAL A 402 1.09 -21.40 -8.22
N ALA A 403 2.19 -22.14 -8.14
CA ALA A 403 2.71 -22.70 -6.88
C ALA A 403 3.04 -21.59 -5.86
N LEU A 404 3.68 -20.50 -6.28
CA LEU A 404 3.97 -19.35 -5.43
C LEU A 404 2.69 -18.70 -4.86
N ASN A 405 1.68 -18.53 -5.69
CA ASN A 405 0.41 -17.93 -5.25
C ASN A 405 -0.37 -18.87 -4.33
N LEU A 406 -0.38 -20.15 -4.60
CA LEU A 406 -0.99 -21.15 -3.70
C LEU A 406 -0.27 -21.20 -2.34
N ALA A 407 1.07 -21.11 -2.32
CA ALA A 407 1.84 -21.01 -1.07
C ALA A 407 1.46 -19.76 -0.27
N ASN A 408 1.23 -18.64 -0.93
CA ASN A 408 0.73 -17.41 -0.27
C ASN A 408 -0.66 -17.59 0.35
N ILE A 409 -1.61 -18.16 -0.42
CA ILE A 409 -2.97 -18.44 0.08
C ILE A 409 -2.88 -19.41 1.27
N LEU A 410 -2.10 -20.47 1.15
CA LEU A 410 -1.91 -21.44 2.23
C LEU A 410 -1.34 -20.79 3.48
N THR A 411 -0.29 -19.98 3.35
CA THR A 411 0.33 -19.25 4.47
C THR A 411 -0.70 -18.35 5.16
N ASP A 412 -1.51 -17.62 4.41
CA ASP A 412 -2.57 -16.77 4.95
C ASP A 412 -3.64 -17.58 5.69
N GLN A 413 -4.14 -18.65 5.11
CA GLN A 413 -5.18 -19.48 5.71
C GLN A 413 -4.69 -20.22 6.98
N LEU A 414 -3.45 -20.69 6.97
CA LEU A 414 -2.87 -21.37 8.15
C LEU A 414 -2.58 -20.40 9.31
N THR A 415 -2.27 -19.15 9.00
CA THR A 415 -1.88 -18.17 10.02
C THR A 415 -3.07 -17.34 10.53
N LYS A 416 -4.06 -17.05 9.70
CA LYS A 416 -5.09 -16.03 9.99
C LYS A 416 -6.53 -16.48 9.83
N LYS A 417 -6.79 -17.56 9.08
CA LYS A 417 -8.15 -18.07 8.75
C LYS A 417 -9.12 -16.96 8.30
N GLN A 418 -8.66 -16.06 7.43
CA GLN A 418 -9.42 -14.87 6.99
C GLN A 418 -10.72 -15.23 6.26
N TYR A 419 -10.72 -16.32 5.49
CA TYR A 419 -11.88 -16.77 4.76
C TYR A 419 -12.41 -18.08 5.37
N PRO A 420 -13.49 -18.03 6.17
CA PRO A 420 -14.04 -19.21 6.82
C PRO A 420 -14.74 -20.16 5.83
N SER A 421 -15.16 -19.67 4.66
CA SER A 421 -15.85 -20.45 3.66
C SER A 421 -14.90 -21.14 2.67
N LEU A 422 -14.92 -22.46 2.59
CA LEU A 422 -14.20 -23.22 1.58
C LEU A 422 -14.55 -22.82 0.15
N LYS A 423 -15.78 -22.37 -0.09
CA LYS A 423 -16.20 -21.84 -1.40
C LYS A 423 -15.38 -20.61 -1.80
N GLN A 424 -15.16 -19.68 -0.87
CA GLN A 424 -14.35 -18.47 -1.13
C GLN A 424 -12.89 -18.83 -1.43
N VAL A 425 -12.30 -19.75 -0.64
CA VAL A 425 -10.94 -20.26 -0.89
C VAL A 425 -10.84 -20.92 -2.27
N PHE A 426 -11.83 -21.69 -2.66
CA PHE A 426 -11.87 -22.31 -4.00
C PHE A 426 -11.94 -21.26 -5.12
N VAL A 427 -12.74 -20.19 -4.94
CA VAL A 427 -12.78 -19.07 -5.90
C VAL A 427 -11.42 -18.38 -6.00
N MET A 428 -10.72 -18.16 -4.87
CA MET A 428 -9.35 -17.62 -4.86
C MET A 428 -8.40 -18.50 -5.66
N ILE A 429 -8.41 -19.81 -5.40
CA ILE A 429 -7.58 -20.78 -6.12
C ILE A 429 -7.89 -20.74 -7.63
N LYS A 430 -9.15 -20.78 -8.01
CA LYS A 430 -9.57 -20.65 -9.42
C LYS A 430 -9.00 -19.36 -10.04
N ASN A 431 -9.08 -18.24 -9.33
CA ASN A 431 -8.58 -16.96 -9.82
C ASN A 431 -7.05 -16.94 -9.98
N VAL A 432 -6.28 -17.66 -9.15
CA VAL A 432 -4.82 -17.82 -9.35
C VAL A 432 -4.52 -18.43 -10.72
N PHE A 433 -5.28 -19.45 -11.15
CA PHE A 433 -5.07 -20.05 -12.48
C PHE A 433 -5.48 -19.13 -13.63
N LEU A 434 -6.44 -18.24 -13.42
CA LEU A 434 -6.96 -17.33 -14.45
C LEU A 434 -6.22 -15.99 -14.53
N GLU A 435 -5.56 -15.56 -13.44
CA GLU A 435 -4.89 -14.27 -13.33
C GLU A 435 -3.94 -13.96 -14.49
N PRO A 436 -3.03 -14.86 -14.90
CA PRO A 436 -2.07 -14.59 -15.98
C PRO A 436 -2.73 -14.30 -17.33
N PHE A 437 -3.92 -14.83 -17.57
CA PHE A 437 -4.62 -14.72 -18.86
C PHE A 437 -5.64 -13.58 -18.90
N LEU A 438 -6.28 -13.28 -17.77
CA LEU A 438 -7.41 -12.35 -17.74
C LEU A 438 -7.05 -10.98 -17.15
N TYR A 439 -6.35 -10.98 -16.02
CA TYR A 439 -6.07 -9.76 -15.27
C TYR A 439 -4.69 -9.16 -15.60
N HIS A 440 -3.67 -10.00 -15.67
CA HIS A 440 -2.30 -9.56 -15.91
C HIS A 440 -2.12 -8.76 -17.21
N PRO A 441 -2.72 -9.13 -18.37
CA PRO A 441 -2.61 -8.32 -19.58
C PRO A 441 -3.19 -6.92 -19.44
N ILE A 442 -4.28 -6.76 -18.67
CA ILE A 442 -4.88 -5.45 -18.40
C ILE A 442 -3.95 -4.63 -17.52
N ASN A 443 -3.37 -5.25 -16.50
CA ASN A 443 -2.41 -4.60 -15.60
C ASN A 443 -1.13 -4.18 -16.33
N LEU A 444 -0.60 -5.05 -17.20
CA LEU A 444 0.56 -4.78 -18.05
C LEU A 444 0.32 -3.55 -18.94
N TYR A 445 -0.82 -3.53 -19.65
CA TYR A 445 -1.17 -2.38 -20.49
C TYR A 445 -1.31 -1.09 -19.68
N ALA A 446 -1.97 -1.14 -18.52
CA ALA A 446 -2.13 0.03 -17.65
C ALA A 446 -0.78 0.55 -17.13
N SER A 447 0.13 -0.35 -16.77
CA SER A 447 1.48 -0.02 -16.29
C SER A 447 2.31 0.64 -17.40
N LEU A 448 2.32 0.08 -18.61
CA LEU A 448 3.00 0.67 -19.77
C LEU A 448 2.43 2.04 -20.12
N LYS A 449 1.10 2.20 -20.07
CA LYS A 449 0.44 3.50 -20.26
C LYS A 449 0.91 4.52 -19.23
N GLY A 450 0.97 4.16 -17.94
CA GLY A 450 1.45 5.05 -16.88
C GLY A 450 2.90 5.47 -17.07
N GLN A 451 3.78 4.53 -17.42
CA GLN A 451 5.19 4.82 -17.75
C GLN A 451 5.32 5.75 -18.94
N TRP A 452 4.56 5.50 -20.00
CA TRP A 452 4.51 6.35 -21.19
C TRP A 452 4.05 7.79 -20.88
N GLN A 453 3.02 7.93 -20.04
CA GLN A 453 2.53 9.24 -19.58
C GLN A 453 3.61 10.03 -18.83
N PHE A 454 4.46 9.35 -18.04
CA PHE A 454 5.60 9.99 -17.38
C PHE A 454 6.58 10.58 -18.40
N PHE A 455 6.98 9.81 -19.40
CA PHE A 455 7.95 10.27 -20.41
C PHE A 455 7.38 11.37 -21.31
N ARG A 456 6.06 11.42 -21.50
CA ARG A 456 5.39 12.52 -22.25
C ARG A 456 5.13 13.77 -21.40
N ASN A 457 5.48 13.77 -20.12
CA ASN A 457 5.19 14.87 -19.21
C ASN A 457 3.70 15.29 -19.22
N GLU A 458 2.77 14.33 -19.34
CA GLU A 458 1.34 14.63 -19.31
C GLU A 458 0.96 15.30 -17.99
N GLU A 459 0.00 16.25 -18.03
CA GLU A 459 -0.50 16.88 -16.80
C GLU A 459 -1.06 15.85 -15.83
N GLN A 460 -0.80 16.09 -14.55
CA GLN A 460 -1.32 15.25 -13.46
C GLN A 460 -2.76 15.64 -13.17
N LYS A 461 -3.71 14.75 -13.44
CA LYS A 461 -5.09 14.90 -13.01
C LYS A 461 -5.40 13.81 -11.99
N TRP A 462 -5.74 14.20 -10.77
CA TRP A 462 -6.33 13.28 -9.80
C TRP A 462 -7.69 12.84 -10.33
N GLY A 463 -7.83 11.54 -10.60
CA GLY A 463 -9.10 11.00 -11.06
C GLY A 463 -10.07 10.85 -9.89
N VAL A 464 -11.32 11.20 -10.11
CA VAL A 464 -12.41 10.91 -9.17
C VAL A 464 -12.57 9.38 -9.08
N MET A 465 -12.40 8.82 -7.89
CA MET A 465 -12.78 7.44 -7.60
C MET A 465 -14.26 7.42 -7.20
N THR A 466 -15.10 6.82 -8.03
CA THR A 466 -16.50 6.55 -7.67
C THR A 466 -16.53 5.43 -6.63
N ARG A 467 -17.00 5.75 -5.42
CA ARG A 467 -17.20 4.79 -4.33
C ARG A 467 -18.59 4.16 -4.42
N GLN A 468 -18.71 2.87 -4.05
CA GLN A 468 -19.98 2.16 -3.97
C GLN A 468 -20.45 1.95 -2.52
N GLY A 469 -19.55 2.24 -1.56
CA GLY A 469 -19.75 1.96 -0.14
C GLY A 469 -19.51 0.49 0.22
N PHE A 470 -19.42 0.23 1.53
CA PHE A 470 -19.00 -1.09 2.03
C PHE A 470 -20.09 -2.14 1.93
N ASN A 471 -21.33 -1.80 2.23
CA ASN A 471 -22.42 -2.77 2.36
C ASN A 471 -22.97 -3.23 1.00
N LYS A 472 -23.23 -4.53 0.88
CA LYS A 472 -23.95 -5.10 -0.26
C LYS A 472 -25.31 -4.43 -0.34
N LYS A 473 -25.62 -3.72 -1.43
CA LYS A 473 -27.01 -3.30 -1.68
C LYS A 473 -27.83 -4.58 -1.84
N THR A 474 -28.61 -4.92 -0.84
CA THR A 474 -29.69 -5.93 -0.95
C THR A 474 -30.71 -5.38 -1.94
N ASN A 475 -30.64 -5.84 -3.19
CA ASN A 475 -31.73 -5.72 -4.14
C ASN A 475 -32.74 -6.82 -3.86
#